data_3a74ea5774aacbc752aa47a2be9bde07
#
_entry.id   3a74ea5774aacbc752aa47a2be9bde07
#
_cell.length_a   1.000
_cell.length_b   1.000
_cell.length_c   1.000
_cell.angle_alpha   90.00
_cell.angle_beta   90.00
_cell.angle_gamma   90.00
#
_symmetry.space_group_name_H-M   'P 1'
#
loop_
_entity.id
_entity.type
_entity.pdbx_description
1 polymer ?
#
loop_
_entity_poly.entity_id
_entity_poly.type
_entity_poly.pdbx_seq_one_letter_code
_entity_poly.pdbx_strand_id
1 'polypeptide(L)'
;MYRFTKDPAYLNLARNIAKFLLNHPNLPADKVPYWDFNAPDIPNAKRDVSAASIMASALLELSLYTSGKESKNYVSTSADILQVLSGPAYRAKPGTNGGFILEHSVGHLPGNSEIDVPLTYADYYFIEALQRYKKWAL
;
A
#
# COMPACT_ATOMS: atom_id res chain seq x y z
N MET A 1 -12.09 1.80 11.80
CA MET A 1 -13.36 1.76 12.57
C MET A 1 -13.35 0.66 13.64
N TYR A 2 -13.01 -0.60 13.31
CA TYR A 2 -13.03 -1.71 14.29
C TYR A 2 -12.26 -1.41 15.59
N ARG A 3 -11.08 -0.79 15.50
CA ARG A 3 -10.27 -0.42 16.67
C ARG A 3 -11.07 0.37 17.73
N PHE A 4 -11.97 1.24 17.29
CA PHE A 4 -12.74 2.12 18.16
C PHE A 4 -14.10 1.55 18.56
N THR A 5 -14.80 0.91 17.63
CA THR A 5 -16.18 0.46 17.83
C THR A 5 -16.29 -0.96 18.37
N LYS A 6 -15.26 -1.79 18.11
CA LYS A 6 -15.27 -3.25 18.33
C LYS A 6 -16.37 -3.99 17.58
N ASP A 7 -17.09 -3.33 16.67
CA ASP A 7 -18.10 -3.96 15.84
C ASP A 7 -17.44 -4.88 14.79
N PRO A 8 -17.72 -6.20 14.83
CA PRO A 8 -17.13 -7.18 13.94
C PRO A 8 -17.44 -6.95 12.45
N ALA A 9 -18.48 -6.20 12.13
CA ALA A 9 -18.82 -5.86 10.75
C ALA A 9 -17.66 -5.10 10.06
N TYR A 10 -17.02 -4.17 10.77
CA TYR A 10 -15.88 -3.44 10.23
C TYR A 10 -14.64 -4.33 10.04
N LEU A 11 -14.41 -5.28 10.94
CA LEU A 11 -13.29 -6.22 10.78
C LEU A 11 -13.53 -7.14 9.58
N ASN A 12 -14.74 -7.68 9.44
CA ASN A 12 -15.09 -8.53 8.32
C ASN A 12 -14.99 -7.78 6.98
N LEU A 13 -15.44 -6.52 6.93
CA LEU A 13 -15.28 -5.68 5.75
C LEU A 13 -13.80 -5.47 5.39
N ALA A 14 -12.96 -5.13 6.37
CA ALA A 14 -11.53 -4.94 6.15
C ALA A 14 -10.84 -6.21 5.62
N ARG A 15 -11.17 -7.39 6.18
CA ARG A 15 -10.69 -8.68 5.70
C ARG A 15 -11.12 -8.98 4.27
N ASN A 16 -12.37 -8.66 3.92
CA ASN A 16 -12.87 -8.85 2.55
C ASN A 16 -12.17 -7.94 1.56
N ILE A 17 -11.92 -6.67 1.92
CA ILE A 17 -11.14 -5.74 1.11
C ILE A 17 -9.70 -6.24 0.93
N ALA A 18 -9.04 -6.65 2.00
CA ALA A 18 -7.69 -7.21 1.93
C ALA A 18 -7.63 -8.44 1.02
N LYS A 19 -8.61 -9.36 1.16
CA LYS A 19 -8.72 -10.54 0.31
C LYS A 19 -8.91 -10.17 -1.16
N PHE A 20 -9.77 -9.19 -1.45
CA PHE A 20 -10.00 -8.70 -2.82
C PHE A 20 -8.71 -8.16 -3.43
N LEU A 21 -8.05 -7.24 -2.73
CA LEU A 21 -6.82 -6.59 -3.20
C LEU A 21 -5.70 -7.61 -3.45
N LEU A 22 -5.43 -8.47 -2.46
CA LEU A 22 -4.29 -9.39 -2.52
C LEU A 22 -4.47 -10.55 -3.51
N ASN A 23 -5.70 -10.88 -3.88
CA ASN A 23 -6.00 -11.92 -4.87
C ASN A 23 -6.43 -11.36 -6.23
N HIS A 24 -6.37 -10.03 -6.42
CA HIS A 24 -6.77 -9.44 -7.69
C HIS A 24 -5.82 -9.90 -8.80
N PRO A 25 -6.32 -10.41 -9.95
CA PRO A 25 -5.47 -10.95 -11.02
C PRO A 25 -4.50 -9.91 -11.61
N ASN A 26 -4.88 -8.65 -11.56
CA ASN A 26 -4.05 -7.54 -12.06
C ASN A 26 -3.18 -6.88 -10.95
N LEU A 27 -3.11 -7.45 -9.75
CA LEU A 27 -2.13 -6.98 -8.77
C LEU A 27 -0.75 -7.48 -9.20
N PRO A 28 0.21 -6.57 -9.51
CA PRO A 28 1.56 -6.97 -9.91
C PRO A 28 2.29 -7.76 -8.83
N ALA A 29 3.29 -8.54 -9.26
CA ALA A 29 4.06 -9.41 -8.36
C ALA A 29 4.75 -8.63 -7.22
N ASP A 30 5.20 -7.40 -7.48
CA ASP A 30 5.83 -6.49 -6.51
C ASP A 30 4.84 -5.82 -5.55
N LYS A 31 3.53 -6.09 -5.68
CA LYS A 31 2.45 -5.58 -4.84
C LYS A 31 2.25 -4.06 -4.89
N VAL A 32 2.87 -3.36 -5.81
CA VAL A 32 2.53 -1.96 -6.11
C VAL A 32 1.44 -1.97 -7.16
N PRO A 33 0.20 -1.56 -6.86
CA PRO A 33 -0.91 -1.67 -7.81
C PRO A 33 -0.79 -0.67 -8.97
N TYR A 34 -1.53 -0.92 -10.03
CA TYR A 34 -1.82 0.11 -11.02
C TYR A 34 -2.78 1.13 -10.42
N TRP A 35 -2.86 2.30 -11.02
CA TRP A 35 -3.79 3.37 -10.62
C TRP A 35 -5.26 2.93 -10.62
N ASP A 36 -5.59 1.97 -11.48
CA ASP A 36 -6.84 1.23 -11.51
C ASP A 36 -6.56 -0.23 -11.88
N PHE A 37 -7.18 -1.18 -11.18
CA PHE A 37 -7.01 -2.60 -11.49
C PHE A 37 -7.58 -3.02 -12.85
N ASN A 38 -8.44 -2.20 -13.44
CA ASN A 38 -9.02 -2.40 -14.77
C ASN A 38 -8.50 -1.37 -15.78
N ALA A 39 -7.35 -0.73 -15.52
CA ALA A 39 -6.74 0.20 -16.47
C ALA A 39 -6.58 -0.44 -17.84
N PRO A 40 -6.98 0.26 -18.92
CA PRO A 40 -7.05 -0.34 -20.28
C PRO A 40 -5.66 -0.64 -20.85
N ASP A 41 -4.62 -0.04 -20.31
CA ASP A 41 -3.23 -0.12 -20.77
C ASP A 41 -2.34 -1.04 -19.92
N ILE A 42 -2.91 -1.89 -19.06
CA ILE A 42 -2.14 -2.95 -18.38
C ILE A 42 -1.49 -3.88 -19.42
N PRO A 43 -0.18 -4.21 -19.27
CA PRO A 43 0.69 -4.00 -18.12
C PRO A 43 1.46 -2.67 -18.10
N ASN A 44 1.23 -1.75 -19.02
CA ASN A 44 1.97 -0.49 -19.15
C ASN A 44 1.32 0.68 -18.36
N ALA A 45 0.21 0.41 -17.69
CA ALA A 45 -0.50 1.39 -16.88
C ALA A 45 0.38 1.96 -15.74
N LYS A 46 0.14 3.22 -15.38
CA LYS A 46 0.83 3.89 -14.29
C LYS A 46 0.62 3.14 -12.96
N ARG A 47 1.68 3.07 -12.18
CA ARG A 47 1.67 2.46 -10.85
C ARG A 47 1.28 3.51 -9.81
N ASP A 48 0.64 3.08 -8.74
CA ASP A 48 0.28 3.97 -7.64
C ASP A 48 0.95 3.53 -6.33
N VAL A 49 2.06 4.20 -6.03
CA VAL A 49 2.85 3.96 -4.82
C VAL A 49 2.09 4.37 -3.55
N SER A 50 1.19 5.34 -3.66
CA SER A 50 0.38 5.75 -2.52
C SER A 50 -0.56 4.64 -2.06
N ALA A 51 -1.19 3.95 -2.99
CA ALA A 51 -2.04 2.79 -2.68
C ALA A 51 -1.23 1.65 -2.05
N ALA A 52 -0.01 1.37 -2.54
CA ALA A 52 0.87 0.37 -1.93
C ALA A 52 1.24 0.73 -0.48
N SER A 53 1.57 1.99 -0.22
CA SER A 53 1.89 2.50 1.12
C SER A 53 0.73 2.32 2.09
N ILE A 54 -0.48 2.70 1.66
CA ILE A 54 -1.72 2.54 2.42
C ILE A 54 -2.01 1.05 2.68
N MET A 55 -1.85 0.19 1.67
CA MET A 55 -2.02 -1.26 1.82
C MET A 55 -1.08 -1.83 2.87
N ALA A 56 0.21 -1.52 2.82
CA ALA A 56 1.18 -2.00 3.80
C ALA A 56 0.81 -1.57 5.23
N SER A 57 0.47 -0.31 5.43
CA SER A 57 0.07 0.21 6.74
C SER A 57 -1.22 -0.44 7.26
N ALA A 58 -2.22 -0.61 6.39
CA ALA A 58 -3.51 -1.22 6.75
C ALA A 58 -3.38 -2.71 7.07
N LEU A 59 -2.61 -3.48 6.29
CA LEU A 59 -2.39 -4.91 6.52
C LEU A 59 -1.66 -5.16 7.85
N LEU A 60 -0.68 -4.34 8.21
CA LEU A 60 -0.03 -4.42 9.51
C LEU A 60 -1.01 -4.18 10.66
N GLU A 61 -1.91 -3.20 10.56
CA GLU A 61 -2.94 -3.03 11.58
C GLU A 61 -3.92 -4.21 11.60
N LEU A 62 -4.33 -4.70 10.43
CA LEU A 62 -5.26 -5.82 10.32
C LEU A 62 -4.68 -7.11 10.90
N SER A 63 -3.36 -7.32 10.81
CA SER A 63 -2.68 -8.48 11.38
C SER A 63 -2.84 -8.60 12.90
N LEU A 64 -3.05 -7.48 13.60
CA LEU A 64 -3.28 -7.47 15.06
C LEU A 64 -4.67 -8.00 15.47
N TYR A 65 -5.60 -8.06 14.52
CA TYR A 65 -6.99 -8.49 14.74
C TYR A 65 -7.29 -9.84 14.09
N THR A 66 -6.28 -10.49 13.52
CA THR A 66 -6.37 -11.80 12.90
C THR A 66 -5.33 -12.74 13.53
N SER A 67 -5.34 -14.01 13.20
CA SER A 67 -4.42 -14.99 13.79
C SER A 67 -3.95 -16.02 12.77
N GLY A 68 -2.97 -16.83 13.17
CA GLY A 68 -2.49 -17.97 12.39
C GLY A 68 -1.92 -17.56 11.02
N LYS A 69 -2.30 -18.30 9.98
CA LYS A 69 -1.79 -18.09 8.61
C LYS A 69 -2.20 -16.73 8.04
N GLU A 70 -3.40 -16.25 8.36
CA GLU A 70 -3.92 -14.98 7.85
C GLU A 70 -3.09 -13.80 8.35
N SER A 71 -2.87 -13.71 9.66
CA SER A 71 -2.04 -12.67 10.27
C SER A 71 -0.60 -12.69 9.71
N LYS A 72 0.01 -13.87 9.63
CA LYS A 72 1.35 -14.02 9.05
C LYS A 72 1.43 -13.55 7.60
N ASN A 73 0.41 -13.85 6.79
CA ASN A 73 0.35 -13.41 5.40
C ASN A 73 0.27 -11.89 5.29
N TYR A 74 -0.50 -11.22 6.14
CA TYR A 74 -0.58 -9.76 6.15
C TYR A 74 0.76 -9.12 6.51
N VAL A 75 1.45 -9.64 7.53
CA VAL A 75 2.78 -9.16 7.91
C VAL A 75 3.80 -9.39 6.80
N SER A 76 3.86 -10.59 6.22
CA SER A 76 4.78 -10.92 5.13
C SER A 76 4.53 -10.03 3.90
N THR A 77 3.27 -9.89 3.47
CA THR A 77 2.95 -9.04 2.33
C THR A 77 3.32 -7.58 2.58
N SER A 78 3.10 -7.07 3.80
CA SER A 78 3.52 -5.71 4.15
C SER A 78 5.04 -5.55 4.10
N ALA A 79 5.79 -6.54 4.56
CA ALA A 79 7.25 -6.55 4.48
C ALA A 79 7.73 -6.50 3.02
N ASP A 80 7.13 -7.31 2.14
CA ASP A 80 7.45 -7.32 0.71
C ASP A 80 7.19 -5.94 0.08
N ILE A 81 6.03 -5.33 0.35
CA ILE A 81 5.70 -3.98 -0.13
C ILE A 81 6.73 -2.95 0.38
N LEU A 82 7.03 -2.95 1.66
CA LEU A 82 7.99 -2.00 2.25
C LEU A 82 9.39 -2.18 1.68
N GLN A 83 9.83 -3.40 1.43
CA GLN A 83 11.10 -3.68 0.78
C GLN A 83 11.13 -3.11 -0.65
N VAL A 84 10.09 -3.33 -1.43
CA VAL A 84 9.96 -2.82 -2.80
C VAL A 84 9.96 -1.29 -2.81
N LEU A 85 9.14 -0.65 -1.96
CA LEU A 85 9.05 0.81 -1.87
C LEU A 85 10.36 1.45 -1.38
N SER A 86 11.15 0.74 -0.59
CA SER A 86 12.47 1.20 -0.13
C SER A 86 13.55 1.09 -1.21
N GLY A 87 13.26 0.39 -2.30
CA GLY A 87 14.18 0.18 -3.41
C GLY A 87 14.28 1.37 -4.38
N PRO A 88 15.26 1.35 -5.29
CA PRO A 88 15.56 2.47 -6.19
C PRO A 88 14.50 2.69 -7.27
N ALA A 89 13.54 1.76 -7.44
CA ALA A 89 12.45 1.90 -8.41
C ALA A 89 11.35 2.87 -7.94
N TYR A 90 11.24 3.09 -6.64
CA TYR A 90 10.16 3.89 -6.05
C TYR A 90 10.63 4.92 -5.03
N ARG A 91 11.84 4.75 -4.48
CA ARG A 91 12.40 5.70 -3.53
C ARG A 91 13.30 6.71 -4.22
N ALA A 92 12.99 7.98 -4.06
CA ALA A 92 13.79 9.09 -4.56
C ALA A 92 15.21 9.09 -3.98
N LYS A 93 16.15 9.59 -4.75
CA LYS A 93 17.50 9.86 -4.24
C LYS A 93 17.45 11.02 -3.24
N PRO A 94 18.24 10.99 -2.15
CA PRO A 94 18.30 12.10 -1.22
C PRO A 94 18.61 13.44 -1.92
N GLY A 95 17.84 14.47 -1.56
CA GLY A 95 17.97 15.81 -2.14
C GLY A 95 17.29 16.02 -3.49
N THR A 96 16.54 15.03 -3.98
CA THR A 96 15.73 15.14 -5.21
C THR A 96 14.25 15.13 -4.91
N ASN A 97 13.39 15.06 -5.94
CA ASN A 97 11.94 14.88 -5.83
C ASN A 97 11.23 15.90 -4.91
N GLY A 98 11.73 17.15 -4.85
CA GLY A 98 11.15 18.20 -3.99
C GLY A 98 11.15 17.89 -2.48
N GLY A 99 11.96 16.92 -2.04
CA GLY A 99 12.02 16.47 -0.65
C GLY A 99 11.07 15.32 -0.30
N PHE A 100 10.26 14.86 -1.23
CA PHE A 100 9.43 13.66 -1.04
C PHE A 100 10.26 12.38 -1.10
N ILE A 101 9.85 11.37 -0.32
CA ILE A 101 10.54 10.09 -0.20
C ILE A 101 10.22 9.18 -1.38
N LEU A 102 8.95 9.12 -1.77
CA LEU A 102 8.45 8.20 -2.79
C LEU A 102 8.12 8.92 -4.10
N GLU A 103 8.33 8.22 -5.20
CA GLU A 103 7.99 8.61 -6.57
C GLU A 103 6.83 7.76 -7.10
N HIS A 104 6.25 8.13 -8.25
CA HIS A 104 5.32 7.32 -9.01
C HIS A 104 3.95 7.05 -8.36
N SER A 105 3.33 8.06 -7.76
CA SER A 105 1.93 7.98 -7.33
C SER A 105 0.97 8.57 -8.36
N VAL A 106 -0.29 8.16 -8.29
CA VAL A 106 -1.38 8.67 -9.12
C VAL A 106 -2.55 9.09 -8.24
N GLY A 107 -2.81 10.39 -8.16
CA GLY A 107 -3.94 10.94 -7.40
C GLY A 107 -5.23 11.02 -8.20
N HIS A 108 -5.18 11.52 -9.44
CA HIS A 108 -6.39 11.75 -10.23
C HIS A 108 -6.15 11.68 -11.75
N LEU A 109 -5.92 10.49 -12.29
CA LEU A 109 -5.69 10.29 -13.71
C LEU A 109 -6.87 10.73 -14.60
N PRO A 110 -8.15 10.42 -14.27
CA PRO A 110 -9.28 10.88 -15.10
C PRO A 110 -9.39 12.40 -15.21
N GLY A 111 -8.94 13.15 -14.20
CA GLY A 111 -8.89 14.62 -14.21
C GLY A 111 -7.59 15.18 -14.81
N ASN A 112 -6.74 14.34 -15.36
CA ASN A 112 -5.44 14.70 -15.92
C ASN A 112 -4.58 15.52 -14.92
N SER A 113 -4.62 15.15 -13.65
CA SER A 113 -3.84 15.78 -12.58
C SER A 113 -3.23 14.73 -11.66
N GLU A 114 -2.13 15.07 -11.00
CA GLU A 114 -1.41 14.19 -10.06
C GLU A 114 -1.09 12.81 -10.68
N ILE A 115 -0.52 12.81 -11.89
CA ILE A 115 -0.16 11.61 -12.64
C ILE A 115 1.35 11.41 -12.56
N ASP A 116 1.76 10.29 -11.98
CA ASP A 116 3.18 9.92 -11.87
C ASP A 116 4.00 10.97 -11.10
N VAL A 117 3.48 11.37 -9.94
CA VAL A 117 4.02 12.44 -9.09
C VAL A 117 4.22 11.96 -7.65
N PRO A 118 5.06 12.64 -6.86
CA PRO A 118 5.09 12.41 -5.42
C PRO A 118 3.80 12.92 -4.77
N LEU A 119 3.33 12.20 -3.73
CA LEU A 119 2.14 12.61 -2.96
C LEU A 119 2.44 12.55 -1.47
N THR A 120 2.03 13.59 -0.74
CA THR A 120 2.27 13.70 0.71
C THR A 120 1.74 12.49 1.49
N TYR A 121 0.57 11.99 1.13
CA TYR A 121 0.00 10.84 1.81
C TYR A 121 0.68 9.51 1.45
N ALA A 122 1.37 9.41 0.31
CA ALA A 122 2.21 8.27 0.00
C ALA A 122 3.35 8.16 1.02
N ASP A 123 4.06 9.25 1.26
CA ASP A 123 5.14 9.33 2.25
C ASP A 123 4.63 9.12 3.67
N TYR A 124 3.48 9.72 4.01
CA TYR A 124 2.87 9.56 5.33
C TYR A 124 2.61 8.09 5.64
N TYR A 125 1.89 7.38 4.76
CA TYR A 125 1.56 5.97 4.99
C TYR A 125 2.77 5.04 4.86
N PHE A 126 3.77 5.39 4.07
CA PHE A 126 5.03 4.65 4.01
C PHE A 126 5.76 4.70 5.35
N ILE A 127 5.93 5.90 5.92
CA ILE A 127 6.57 6.07 7.24
C ILE A 127 5.74 5.40 8.34
N GLU A 128 4.42 5.55 8.30
CA GLU A 128 3.52 4.88 9.26
C GLU A 128 3.67 3.36 9.17
N ALA A 129 3.71 2.79 7.96
CA ALA A 129 3.91 1.37 7.76
C ALA A 129 5.27 0.88 8.28
N LEU A 130 6.35 1.62 8.05
CA LEU A 130 7.68 1.31 8.59
C LEU A 130 7.68 1.31 10.14
N GLN A 131 7.03 2.30 10.76
CA GLN A 131 6.91 2.35 12.21
C GLN A 131 6.06 1.21 12.76
N ARG A 132 4.95 0.87 12.10
CA ARG A 132 4.09 -0.26 12.46
C ARG A 132 4.85 -1.58 12.32
N TYR A 133 5.57 -1.76 11.23
CA TYR A 133 6.39 -2.96 11.00
C TYR A 133 7.45 -3.13 12.10
N LYS A 134 8.19 -2.06 12.39
CA LYS A 134 9.18 -2.05 13.48
C LYS A 134 8.57 -2.40 14.83
N LYS A 135 7.37 -1.92 15.12
CA LYS A 135 6.72 -2.08 16.42
C LYS A 135 6.04 -3.44 16.59
N TRP A 136 5.48 -4.01 15.51
CA TRP A 136 4.55 -5.14 15.60
C TRP A 136 5.06 -6.42 14.93
N ALA A 137 6.12 -6.33 14.11
CA ALA A 137 6.62 -7.46 13.34
C ALA A 137 8.11 -7.81 13.63
N LEU A 138 8.88 -6.88 14.20
CA LEU A 138 10.26 -7.09 14.68
C LEU A 138 10.29 -7.19 16.21
#